data_6f73c39ae3ac2d5dd8f88a461cce1b24
#
_entry.id   6f73c39ae3ac2d5dd8f88a461cce1b24
#
_cell.length_a   1.000
_cell.length_b   1.000
_cell.length_c   1.000
_cell.angle_alpha   90.00
_cell.angle_beta   90.00
_cell.angle_gamma   90.00
#
_symmetry.space_group_name_H-M   'P 1'
#
loop_
_entity.id
_entity.type
_entity.pdbx_description
1 polymer ?
#
loop_
_entity_poly.entity_id
_entity_poly.type
_entity_poly.pdbx_seq_one_letter_code
_entity_poly.pdbx_strand_id
1 'polypeptide(L)'
;MRHSGERYSETPVEIVVNQGVYYLVTYNPVSDEFDGFRVGRMDYVEVSDERAAKVSRQSDFSVERFDNAVVGACEGESADASLIADGRAMNAVIDRFGRDVDSADLGDGTARVKVRVEAGPAFYGWLAQCNGTVRIEEPSSLVEGYKAHLRALLEQY
;
A
#
# COMPACT_ATOMS: atom_id res chain seq x y z
N MET A 1 -2.66 2.38 16.64
CA MET A 1 -2.73 2.19 18.11
C MET A 1 -1.53 1.36 18.55
N ARG A 2 -0.81 1.73 19.59
CA ARG A 2 0.23 0.90 20.19
C ARG A 2 -0.46 -0.07 21.15
N HIS A 3 -0.56 -1.34 20.77
CA HIS A 3 -0.95 -2.40 21.69
C HIS A 3 0.26 -2.74 22.56
N SER A 4 0.29 -2.18 23.76
CA SER A 4 1.42 -2.26 24.67
C SER A 4 1.44 -3.61 25.36
N GLY A 5 2.24 -4.57 24.86
CA GLY A 5 2.54 -5.84 25.51
C GLY A 5 1.47 -6.94 25.37
N GLU A 6 0.54 -6.84 24.42
CA GLU A 6 -0.38 -7.92 24.12
C GLU A 6 0.34 -9.06 23.37
N ARG A 7 0.03 -10.30 23.74
CA ARG A 7 0.49 -11.49 23.01
C ARG A 7 -0.55 -11.87 21.96
N TYR A 8 -0.08 -12.14 20.75
CA TYR A 8 -0.90 -12.59 19.63
C TYR A 8 -0.52 -14.05 19.33
N SER A 9 -1.52 -14.90 19.12
CA SER A 9 -1.34 -16.26 18.60
C SER A 9 -1.84 -16.25 17.16
N GLU A 10 -0.91 -16.33 16.20
CA GLU A 10 -1.18 -16.08 14.81
C GLU A 10 -0.72 -17.23 13.92
N THR A 11 -1.41 -17.47 12.82
CA THR A 11 -0.96 -18.43 11.81
C THR A 11 -0.09 -17.72 10.77
N PRO A 12 1.23 -17.97 10.72
CA PRO A 12 2.10 -17.33 9.75
C PRO A 12 1.80 -17.83 8.33
N VAL A 13 1.76 -16.92 7.37
CA VAL A 13 1.49 -17.21 5.96
C VAL A 13 2.71 -16.91 5.10
N GLU A 14 3.27 -15.70 5.21
CA GLU A 14 4.39 -15.26 4.37
C GLU A 14 5.17 -14.12 5.03
N ILE A 15 6.42 -13.90 4.54
CA ILE A 15 7.20 -12.70 4.87
C ILE A 15 7.29 -11.83 3.63
N VAL A 16 6.81 -10.60 3.74
CA VAL A 16 6.85 -9.59 2.66
C VAL A 16 7.86 -8.51 2.99
N VAL A 17 8.53 -7.99 1.97
CA VAL A 17 9.43 -6.84 2.10
C VAL A 17 8.81 -5.67 1.37
N ASN A 18 8.53 -4.59 2.11
CA ASN A 18 8.04 -3.34 1.55
C ASN A 18 8.97 -2.20 1.97
N GLN A 19 9.52 -1.48 0.99
CA GLN A 19 10.46 -0.36 1.21
C GLN A 19 11.61 -0.70 2.19
N GLY A 20 12.15 -1.92 2.10
CA GLY A 20 13.23 -2.38 2.99
C GLY A 20 12.79 -2.79 4.39
N VAL A 21 11.49 -2.79 4.67
CA VAL A 21 10.90 -3.22 5.94
C VAL A 21 10.27 -4.59 5.78
N TYR A 22 10.59 -5.52 6.68
CA TYR A 22 10.02 -6.87 6.70
C TYR A 22 8.71 -6.89 7.48
N TYR A 23 7.71 -7.53 6.89
CA TYR A 23 6.42 -7.80 7.51
C TYR A 23 6.13 -9.30 7.51
N LEU A 24 5.68 -9.81 8.66
CA LEU A 24 5.09 -11.13 8.74
C LEU A 24 3.59 -11.01 8.47
N VAL A 25 3.14 -11.65 7.40
CA VAL A 25 1.72 -11.80 7.11
C VAL A 25 1.19 -12.98 7.88
N THR A 26 0.10 -12.78 8.59
CA THR A 26 -0.59 -13.81 9.34
C THR A 26 -2.04 -13.92 8.90
N TYR A 27 -2.63 -15.07 9.16
CA TYR A 27 -4.05 -15.31 8.92
C TYR A 27 -4.78 -15.46 10.24
N ASN A 28 -5.83 -14.67 10.42
CA ASN A 28 -6.74 -14.74 11.55
C ASN A 28 -7.98 -15.56 11.17
N PRO A 29 -8.14 -16.79 11.71
CA PRO A 29 -9.26 -17.65 11.35
C PRO A 29 -10.60 -17.19 11.93
N VAL A 30 -10.61 -16.25 12.89
CA VAL A 30 -11.82 -15.73 13.52
C VAL A 30 -12.46 -14.65 12.66
N SER A 31 -11.66 -13.72 12.14
CA SER A 31 -12.13 -12.66 11.24
C SER A 31 -12.10 -13.07 9.75
N ASP A 32 -11.41 -14.17 9.40
CA ASP A 32 -11.12 -14.62 8.03
C ASP A 32 -10.35 -13.55 7.25
N GLU A 33 -9.40 -12.87 7.94
CA GLU A 33 -8.60 -11.76 7.40
C GLU A 33 -7.11 -12.02 7.51
N PHE A 34 -6.34 -11.30 6.72
CA PHE A 34 -4.89 -11.29 6.80
C PHE A 34 -4.42 -10.03 7.52
N ASP A 35 -3.55 -10.22 8.52
CA ASP A 35 -2.91 -9.16 9.28
C ASP A 35 -1.43 -9.04 8.95
N GLY A 36 -0.86 -7.84 9.10
CA GLY A 36 0.54 -7.57 8.84
C GLY A 36 1.28 -7.06 10.07
N PHE A 37 2.26 -7.81 10.53
CA PHE A 37 3.10 -7.45 11.66
C PHE A 37 4.50 -7.05 11.19
N ARG A 38 4.95 -5.84 11.53
CA ARG A 38 6.30 -5.39 11.24
C ARG A 38 7.32 -6.19 12.08
N VAL A 39 8.16 -6.99 11.41
CA VAL A 39 9.11 -7.88 12.07
C VAL A 39 10.04 -7.13 13.05
N GLY A 40 10.55 -5.96 12.66
CA GLY A 40 11.42 -5.15 13.52
C GLY A 40 10.74 -4.51 14.76
N ARG A 41 9.44 -4.78 14.98
CA ARG A 41 8.69 -4.34 16.17
C ARG A 41 8.18 -5.49 17.01
N MET A 42 8.53 -6.72 16.64
CA MET A 42 8.16 -7.92 17.39
C MET A 42 9.13 -8.13 18.53
N ASP A 43 8.58 -8.40 19.72
CA ASP A 43 9.32 -8.83 20.89
C ASP A 43 8.84 -10.23 21.29
N TYR A 44 9.73 -11.09 21.75
CA TYR A 44 9.42 -12.43 22.28
C TYR A 44 8.62 -13.31 21.32
N VAL A 45 9.15 -13.51 20.11
CA VAL A 45 8.55 -14.43 19.13
C VAL A 45 8.89 -15.86 19.49
N GLU A 46 7.88 -16.69 19.65
CA GLU A 46 8.02 -18.13 19.93
C GLU A 46 7.06 -18.94 19.03
N VAL A 47 7.45 -20.15 18.73
CA VAL A 47 6.59 -21.09 18.00
C VAL A 47 5.71 -21.79 19.01
N SER A 48 4.39 -21.69 18.84
CA SER A 48 3.41 -22.39 19.68
C SER A 48 3.35 -23.89 19.30
N ASP A 49 3.03 -24.74 20.27
CA ASP A 49 2.69 -26.14 20.05
C ASP A 49 1.29 -26.32 19.43
N GLU A 50 0.52 -25.26 19.34
CA GLU A 50 -0.80 -25.26 18.71
C GLU A 50 -0.70 -25.44 17.21
N ARG A 51 -1.64 -26.20 16.66
CA ARG A 51 -1.67 -26.44 15.21
C ARG A 51 -2.12 -25.18 14.49
N ALA A 52 -1.34 -24.73 13.49
CA ALA A 52 -1.69 -23.62 12.63
C ALA A 52 -3.09 -23.81 11.99
N ALA A 53 -3.84 -22.73 11.90
CA ALA A 53 -5.13 -22.74 11.24
C ALA A 53 -4.98 -23.08 9.75
N LYS A 54 -5.99 -23.74 9.18
CA LYS A 54 -6.03 -23.92 7.72
C LYS A 54 -6.40 -22.58 7.08
N VAL A 55 -5.49 -22.04 6.27
CA VAL A 55 -5.75 -20.87 5.46
C VAL A 55 -6.69 -21.24 4.33
N SER A 56 -7.97 -20.91 4.45
CA SER A 56 -9.00 -21.27 3.47
C SER A 56 -8.87 -20.45 2.17
N ARG A 57 -8.23 -19.27 2.25
CA ARG A 57 -8.10 -18.29 1.17
C ARG A 57 -6.65 -18.01 0.77
N GLN A 58 -5.78 -19.01 0.84
CA GLN A 58 -4.38 -18.84 0.43
C GLN A 58 -4.25 -18.40 -1.05
N SER A 59 -5.26 -18.71 -1.88
CA SER A 59 -5.37 -18.23 -3.27
C SER A 59 -5.74 -16.74 -3.40
N ASP A 60 -6.31 -16.13 -2.35
CA ASP A 60 -6.73 -14.73 -2.37
C ASP A 60 -5.67 -13.80 -1.77
N PHE A 61 -4.63 -14.36 -1.15
CA PHE A 61 -3.49 -13.58 -0.71
C PHE A 61 -2.64 -13.19 -1.92
N SER A 62 -2.56 -11.89 -2.22
CA SER A 62 -1.58 -11.35 -3.14
C SER A 62 -0.69 -10.38 -2.40
N VAL A 63 0.62 -10.50 -2.62
CA VAL A 63 1.63 -9.59 -2.05
C VAL A 63 1.30 -8.14 -2.40
N GLU A 64 0.84 -7.90 -3.63
CA GLU A 64 0.46 -6.57 -4.12
C GLU A 64 -0.73 -5.98 -3.37
N ARG A 65 -1.74 -6.80 -3.04
CA ARG A 65 -2.87 -6.36 -2.20
C ARG A 65 -2.43 -6.07 -0.78
N PHE A 66 -1.53 -6.90 -0.25
CA PHE A 66 -0.99 -6.73 1.09
C PHE A 66 -0.07 -5.50 1.18
N ASP A 67 0.79 -5.27 0.19
CA ASP A 67 1.63 -4.08 0.11
C ASP A 67 0.79 -2.80 0.09
N ASN A 68 -0.31 -2.79 -0.66
CA ASN A 68 -1.25 -1.69 -0.66
C ASN A 68 -1.98 -1.52 0.69
N ALA A 69 -2.34 -2.62 1.36
CA ALA A 69 -3.03 -2.58 2.66
C ALA A 69 -2.09 -2.21 3.82
N VAL A 70 -0.85 -2.72 3.84
CA VAL A 70 0.14 -2.41 4.89
C VAL A 70 0.72 -1.00 4.74
N VAL A 71 0.89 -0.52 3.52
CA VAL A 71 1.19 0.89 3.24
C VAL A 71 -0.04 1.75 3.51
N GLY A 72 -1.24 1.21 3.32
CA GLY A 72 -2.55 1.81 3.57
C GLY A 72 -3.01 1.81 5.03
N ALA A 73 -2.24 1.27 6.00
CA ALA A 73 -2.50 1.46 7.44
C ALA A 73 -2.37 2.94 7.89
N CYS A 74 -2.13 3.83 6.95
CA CYS A 74 -2.39 5.26 7.08
C CYS A 74 -3.76 5.52 6.45
N GLU A 75 -4.77 5.68 7.31
CA GLU A 75 -6.15 6.09 7.07
C GLU A 75 -6.37 6.81 5.73
N GLY A 76 -6.97 6.14 4.75
CA GLY A 76 -7.33 6.72 3.46
C GLY A 76 -8.52 5.98 2.86
N GLU A 77 -9.41 6.70 2.19
CA GLU A 77 -10.50 6.12 1.44
C GLU A 77 -9.97 5.52 0.13
N SER A 78 -10.35 4.28 -0.18
CA SER A 78 -9.98 3.62 -1.42
C SER A 78 -10.66 4.29 -2.61
N ALA A 79 -9.91 4.65 -3.63
CA ALA A 79 -10.42 5.34 -4.82
C ALA A 79 -9.82 4.77 -6.10
N ASP A 80 -10.65 4.64 -7.15
CA ASP A 80 -10.16 4.41 -8.49
C ASP A 80 -9.68 5.74 -9.07
N ALA A 81 -8.45 5.78 -9.57
CA ALA A 81 -7.78 6.98 -10.02
C ALA A 81 -7.22 6.82 -11.43
N SER A 82 -7.26 7.92 -12.20
CA SER A 82 -6.48 8.10 -13.42
C SER A 82 -5.28 8.98 -13.12
N LEU A 83 -4.10 8.48 -13.43
CA LEU A 83 -2.85 9.22 -13.32
C LEU A 83 -2.32 9.52 -14.72
N ILE A 84 -1.66 10.67 -14.87
CA ILE A 84 -0.83 10.95 -16.05
C ILE A 84 0.63 10.81 -15.61
N ALA A 85 1.38 9.99 -16.33
CA ALA A 85 2.79 9.73 -16.05
C ALA A 85 3.64 10.06 -17.28
N ASP A 86 4.73 10.78 -17.09
CA ASP A 86 5.76 10.93 -18.12
C ASP A 86 6.39 9.55 -18.40
N GLY A 87 6.84 9.31 -19.62
CA GLY A 87 7.45 8.04 -20.00
C GLY A 87 8.63 7.62 -19.11
N ARG A 88 9.36 8.59 -18.54
CA ARG A 88 10.45 8.34 -17.59
C ARG A 88 9.96 7.86 -16.21
N ALA A 89 8.73 8.19 -15.86
CA ALA A 89 8.12 7.84 -14.57
C ALA A 89 7.39 6.49 -14.62
N MET A 90 7.24 5.87 -15.79
CA MET A 90 6.52 4.59 -15.93
C MET A 90 7.15 3.47 -15.10
N ASN A 91 8.47 3.45 -14.91
CA ASN A 91 9.11 2.48 -14.02
C ASN A 91 8.63 2.64 -12.57
N ALA A 92 8.54 3.88 -12.06
CA ALA A 92 8.04 4.14 -10.72
C ALA A 92 6.55 3.76 -10.56
N VAL A 93 5.76 3.90 -11.62
CA VAL A 93 4.36 3.44 -11.66
C VAL A 93 4.29 1.92 -11.62
N ILE A 94 5.08 1.24 -12.46
CA ILE A 94 5.14 -0.23 -12.52
C ILE A 94 5.65 -0.82 -11.20
N ASP A 95 6.67 -0.21 -10.60
CA ASP A 95 7.23 -0.65 -9.31
C ASP A 95 6.20 -0.56 -8.18
N ARG A 96 5.27 0.41 -8.26
CA ARG A 96 4.26 0.61 -7.23
C ARG A 96 2.97 -0.18 -7.47
N PHE A 97 2.50 -0.26 -8.72
CA PHE A 97 1.17 -0.79 -9.05
C PHE A 97 1.20 -2.10 -9.83
N GLY A 98 2.41 -2.62 -10.11
CA GLY A 98 2.58 -3.85 -10.87
C GLY A 98 2.69 -3.63 -12.38
N ARG A 99 3.09 -4.68 -13.09
CA ARG A 99 3.31 -4.64 -14.55
C ARG A 99 2.02 -4.68 -15.37
N ASP A 100 0.96 -5.21 -14.79
CA ASP A 100 -0.34 -5.40 -15.45
C ASP A 100 -1.27 -4.19 -15.28
N VAL A 101 -0.70 -3.03 -14.95
CA VAL A 101 -1.44 -1.79 -14.79
C VAL A 101 -2.08 -1.36 -16.13
N ASP A 102 -3.39 -1.04 -16.10
CA ASP A 102 -4.11 -0.54 -17.27
C ASP A 102 -3.54 0.83 -17.69
N SER A 103 -2.87 0.88 -18.82
CA SER A 103 -2.21 2.08 -19.31
C SER A 103 -2.46 2.33 -20.78
N ALA A 104 -2.58 3.61 -21.16
CA ALA A 104 -2.76 4.06 -22.53
C ALA A 104 -1.76 5.19 -22.86
N ASP A 105 -0.99 5.02 -23.91
CA ASP A 105 -0.10 6.06 -24.44
C ASP A 105 -0.94 7.22 -25.01
N LEU A 106 -0.62 8.44 -24.64
CA LEU A 106 -1.30 9.66 -25.11
C LEU A 106 -0.63 10.29 -26.35
N GLY A 107 0.51 9.76 -26.79
CA GLY A 107 1.20 10.19 -28.03
C GLY A 107 2.04 11.46 -27.86
N ASP A 108 2.09 12.05 -26.66
CA ASP A 108 2.87 13.25 -26.33
C ASP A 108 4.07 12.96 -25.40
N GLY A 109 4.41 11.68 -25.26
CA GLY A 109 5.44 11.20 -24.33
C GLY A 109 4.93 10.97 -22.92
N THR A 110 3.61 11.05 -22.72
CA THR A 110 2.93 10.70 -21.46
C THR A 110 2.02 9.50 -21.66
N ALA A 111 1.67 8.83 -20.56
CA ALA A 111 0.69 7.76 -20.52
C ALA A 111 -0.37 8.04 -19.46
N ARG A 112 -1.62 7.70 -19.76
CA ARG A 112 -2.69 7.63 -18.76
C ARG A 112 -2.68 6.25 -18.13
N VAL A 113 -2.73 6.19 -16.80
CA VAL A 113 -2.67 4.95 -16.04
C VAL A 113 -3.87 4.89 -15.09
N LYS A 114 -4.63 3.79 -15.15
CA LYS A 114 -5.74 3.55 -14.22
C LYS A 114 -5.27 2.67 -13.08
N VAL A 115 -5.46 3.14 -11.86
CA VAL A 115 -5.00 2.48 -10.64
C VAL A 115 -6.04 2.60 -9.53
N ARG A 116 -6.00 1.66 -8.60
CA ARG A 116 -6.71 1.78 -7.33
C ARG A 116 -5.73 2.24 -6.26
N VAL A 117 -6.09 3.28 -5.53
CA VAL A 117 -5.22 3.92 -4.53
C VAL A 117 -5.97 4.13 -3.21
N GLU A 118 -5.23 4.13 -2.12
CA GLU A 118 -5.70 4.62 -0.83
C GLU A 118 -5.34 6.11 -0.72
N ALA A 119 -6.36 6.97 -0.69
CA ALA A 119 -6.21 8.43 -0.65
C ALA A 119 -5.68 8.86 0.73
N GLY A 120 -4.36 8.94 0.88
CA GLY A 120 -3.74 9.24 2.16
C GLY A 120 -2.28 9.65 2.07
N PRO A 121 -1.62 9.93 3.21
CA PRO A 121 -0.26 10.45 3.27
C PRO A 121 0.78 9.59 2.53
N ALA A 122 0.62 8.26 2.52
CA ALA A 122 1.54 7.35 1.83
C ALA A 122 1.48 7.51 0.31
N PHE A 123 0.27 7.64 -0.26
CA PHE A 123 0.10 7.88 -1.69
C PHE A 123 0.56 9.28 -2.08
N TYR A 124 0.19 10.29 -1.28
CA TYR A 124 0.58 11.68 -1.52
C TYR A 124 2.10 11.89 -1.40
N GLY A 125 2.75 11.21 -0.45
CA GLY A 125 4.21 11.22 -0.31
C GLY A 125 4.91 10.60 -1.53
N TRP A 126 4.38 9.50 -2.06
CA TRP A 126 4.89 8.90 -3.29
C TRP A 126 4.72 9.84 -4.51
N LEU A 127 3.57 10.49 -4.66
CA LEU A 127 3.37 11.50 -5.72
C LEU A 127 4.38 12.66 -5.60
N ALA A 128 4.65 13.10 -4.38
CA ALA A 128 5.64 14.15 -4.15
C ALA A 128 7.06 13.69 -4.55
N GLN A 129 7.43 12.42 -4.29
CA GLN A 129 8.71 11.84 -4.74
C GLN A 129 8.83 11.79 -6.26
N CYS A 130 7.72 11.62 -6.99
CA CYS A 130 7.72 11.67 -8.44
C CYS A 130 8.00 13.08 -9.01
N ASN A 131 8.07 14.09 -8.16
CA ASN A 131 8.47 15.46 -8.52
C ASN A 131 7.73 16.03 -9.75
N GLY A 132 6.42 15.78 -9.83
CA GLY A 132 5.55 16.26 -10.91
C GLY A 132 5.55 15.43 -12.19
N THR A 133 6.40 14.40 -12.29
CA THR A 133 6.41 13.49 -13.45
C THR A 133 5.23 12.50 -13.45
N VAL A 134 4.56 12.36 -12.31
CA VAL A 134 3.25 11.70 -12.17
C VAL A 134 2.28 12.67 -11.52
N ARG A 135 1.08 12.80 -12.09
CA ARG A 135 0.02 13.66 -11.56
C ARG A 135 -1.32 12.95 -11.58
N ILE A 136 -2.20 13.30 -10.65
CA ILE A 136 -3.58 12.83 -10.64
C ILE A 136 -4.36 13.59 -11.71
N GLU A 137 -5.07 12.87 -12.57
CA GLU A 137 -6.03 13.42 -13.52
C GLU A 137 -7.44 13.36 -12.92
N GLU A 138 -7.82 12.18 -12.40
CA GLU A 138 -9.14 11.90 -11.82
C GLU A 138 -9.01 10.97 -10.59
N PRO A 139 -9.96 11.02 -9.66
CA PRO A 139 -11.08 11.96 -9.55
C PRO A 139 -10.65 13.33 -8.98
N SER A 140 -11.47 14.35 -9.21
CA SER A 140 -11.21 15.70 -8.68
C SER A 140 -11.11 15.76 -7.16
N SER A 141 -11.84 14.91 -6.44
CA SER A 141 -11.73 14.78 -4.99
C SER A 141 -10.32 14.39 -4.53
N LEU A 142 -9.68 13.46 -5.24
CA LEU A 142 -8.31 13.03 -4.95
C LEU A 142 -7.29 14.13 -5.26
N VAL A 143 -7.51 14.88 -6.34
CA VAL A 143 -6.69 16.08 -6.69
C VAL A 143 -6.77 17.12 -5.59
N GLU A 144 -7.97 17.45 -5.11
CA GLU A 144 -8.15 18.44 -4.05
C GLU A 144 -7.60 17.94 -2.71
N GLY A 145 -7.75 16.65 -2.40
CA GLY A 145 -7.13 16.02 -1.23
C GLY A 145 -5.61 16.16 -1.24
N TYR A 146 -4.97 15.90 -2.38
CA TYR A 146 -3.52 16.07 -2.53
C TYR A 146 -3.09 17.53 -2.37
N LYS A 147 -3.82 18.48 -2.99
CA LYS A 147 -3.55 19.91 -2.82
C LYS A 147 -3.69 20.36 -1.37
N ALA A 148 -4.71 19.88 -0.66
CA ALA A 148 -4.91 20.17 0.76
C ALA A 148 -3.75 19.63 1.61
N HIS A 149 -3.31 18.40 1.33
CA HIS A 149 -2.15 17.81 1.99
C HIS A 149 -0.87 18.64 1.79
N LEU A 150 -0.59 19.08 0.56
CA LEU A 150 0.58 19.91 0.26
C LEU A 150 0.51 21.29 0.96
N ARG A 151 -0.68 21.92 1.02
CA ARG A 151 -0.85 23.20 1.76
C ARG A 151 -0.61 23.01 3.25
N ALA A 152 -1.16 21.94 3.85
CA ALA A 152 -0.96 21.64 5.27
C ALA A 152 0.51 21.39 5.62
N LEU A 153 1.26 20.76 4.72
CA LEU A 153 2.72 20.61 4.89
C LEU A 153 3.44 21.95 4.79
N LEU A 154 3.09 22.79 3.82
CA LEU A 154 3.73 24.08 3.61
C LEU A 154 3.52 25.03 4.80
N GLU A 155 2.37 24.96 5.48
CA GLU A 155 2.05 25.75 6.67
C GLU A 155 2.94 25.41 7.89
N GLN A 156 3.69 24.31 7.86
CA GLN A 156 4.58 23.89 8.95
C GLN A 156 5.98 24.51 8.84
N TYR A 157 6.28 25.15 7.72
CA TYR A 157 7.57 25.79 7.41
C TYR A 157 7.42 27.28 7.19
#